data_ce6d335efcf75e8dfafd31d1bf2ac2c7
#
_entry.id   ce6d335efcf75e8dfafd31d1bf2ac2c7
#
_cell.length_a   1.000
_cell.length_b   1.000
_cell.length_c   1.000
_cell.angle_alpha   90.00
_cell.angle_beta   90.00
_cell.angle_gamma   90.00
#
_symmetry.space_group_name_H-M   'P 1'
#
loop_
_entity.id
_entity.type
_entity.pdbx_description
1 polymer ?
#
loop_
_entity_poly.entity_id
_entity_poly.type
_entity_poly.pdbx_seq_one_letter_code
_entity_poly.pdbx_strand_id
1 'polypeptide(L)'
;MLSKTHTKYIQSLQHKKLRDETGLFIAEGPKVVMDLLNSRKFICKEIFALNNWLQEHSKHLSLLKDTVVTEAEDFELQKISSLSTAHAVLAVFEKRKPDYKIETAFKITLVLDTIQDPGNLGTIIRIADWFGIENIVCSTGCADMYNA
;
A
#
# COMPACT_ATOMS: atom_id res chain seq x y z
N MET A 1 -1.39 0.40 22.66
CA MET A 1 -0.44 -0.75 22.57
C MET A 1 -1.03 -1.85 21.71
N LEU A 2 -0.33 -2.28 20.67
CA LEU A 2 -0.75 -3.34 19.75
C LEU A 2 -0.71 -4.71 20.44
N SER A 3 -1.81 -5.47 20.34
CA SER A 3 -1.81 -6.85 20.86
C SER A 3 -0.89 -7.74 20.04
N LYS A 4 -0.33 -8.80 20.66
CA LYS A 4 0.53 -9.77 19.95
C LYS A 4 -0.17 -10.43 18.76
N THR A 5 -1.47 -10.70 18.87
CA THR A 5 -2.28 -11.30 17.81
C THR A 5 -2.41 -10.33 16.64
N HIS A 6 -2.69 -9.06 16.94
CA HIS A 6 -2.85 -8.02 15.92
C HIS A 6 -1.51 -7.74 15.20
N THR A 7 -0.41 -7.65 15.94
CA THR A 7 0.94 -7.54 15.36
C THR A 7 1.23 -8.66 14.35
N LYS A 8 0.95 -9.92 14.74
CA LYS A 8 1.13 -11.07 13.83
C LYS A 8 0.24 -11.00 12.60
N TYR A 9 -0.98 -10.53 12.77
CA TYR A 9 -1.91 -10.34 11.65
C TYR A 9 -1.37 -9.31 10.65
N ILE A 10 -0.93 -8.14 11.11
CA ILE A 10 -0.34 -7.12 10.23
C ILE A 10 0.91 -7.67 9.52
N GLN A 11 1.83 -8.30 10.28
CA GLN A 11 3.02 -8.94 9.70
C GLN A 11 2.68 -9.95 8.61
N SER A 12 1.58 -10.69 8.77
CA SER A 12 1.16 -11.71 7.81
C SER A 12 0.79 -11.14 6.44
N LEU A 13 0.35 -9.88 6.38
CA LEU A 13 0.05 -9.18 5.14
C LEU A 13 1.29 -8.87 4.27
N GLN A 14 2.51 -9.10 4.79
CA GLN A 14 3.74 -9.08 3.99
C GLN A 14 3.76 -10.27 2.99
N HIS A 15 3.00 -11.34 3.24
CA HIS A 15 2.91 -12.49 2.36
C HIS A 15 1.79 -12.32 1.33
N LYS A 16 2.13 -12.50 0.04
CA LYS A 16 1.18 -12.39 -1.08
C LYS A 16 -0.09 -13.23 -0.87
N LYS A 17 0.08 -14.48 -0.41
CA LYS A 17 -1.04 -15.40 -0.14
C LYS A 17 -2.07 -14.77 0.80
N LEU A 18 -1.63 -14.18 1.91
CA LEU A 18 -2.55 -13.58 2.89
C LEU A 18 -3.16 -12.28 2.38
N ARG A 19 -2.42 -11.49 1.59
CA ARG A 19 -3.03 -10.32 0.90
C ARG A 19 -4.13 -10.74 -0.06
N ASP A 20 -3.96 -11.86 -0.78
CA ASP A 20 -4.95 -12.36 -1.72
C ASP A 20 -6.18 -12.93 -1.01
N GLU A 21 -5.99 -13.63 0.11
CA GLU A 21 -7.06 -14.21 0.94
C GLU A 21 -7.88 -13.12 1.66
N THR A 22 -7.22 -12.11 2.21
CA THR A 22 -7.87 -11.05 2.99
C THR A 22 -8.38 -9.89 2.14
N GLY A 23 -7.83 -9.73 0.93
CA GLY A 23 -8.06 -8.55 0.12
C GLY A 23 -7.44 -7.26 0.68
N LEU A 24 -6.44 -7.38 1.56
CA LEU A 24 -5.79 -6.24 2.22
C LEU A 24 -4.31 -6.14 1.83
N PHE A 25 -3.74 -4.94 1.96
CA PHE A 25 -2.31 -4.70 1.80
C PHE A 25 -1.83 -3.60 2.73
N ILE A 26 -0.51 -3.56 2.94
CA ILE A 26 0.16 -2.56 3.79
C ILE A 26 0.76 -1.48 2.90
N ALA A 27 0.66 -0.24 3.36
CA ALA A 27 1.42 0.89 2.85
C ALA A 27 2.22 1.51 4.00
N GLU A 28 3.50 1.74 3.79
CA GLU A 28 4.41 2.31 4.78
C GLU A 28 4.98 3.64 4.31
N GLY A 29 5.07 4.58 5.25
CA GLY A 29 5.66 5.89 5.05
C GLY A 29 4.65 7.01 4.77
N PRO A 30 4.97 8.24 5.26
CA PRO A 30 4.06 9.38 5.23
C PRO A 30 3.54 9.71 3.83
N LYS A 31 4.45 9.74 2.85
CA LYS A 31 4.08 10.10 1.47
C LYS A 31 3.11 9.09 0.86
N VAL A 32 3.45 7.80 0.90
CA VAL A 32 2.63 6.74 0.27
C VAL A 32 1.25 6.65 0.92
N VAL A 33 1.20 6.70 2.25
CA VAL A 33 -0.07 6.66 2.99
C VAL A 33 -0.94 7.86 2.62
N MET A 34 -0.38 9.07 2.60
CA MET A 34 -1.14 10.27 2.24
C MET A 34 -1.57 10.29 0.78
N ASP A 35 -0.75 9.81 -0.14
CA ASP A 35 -1.10 9.70 -1.57
C ASP A 35 -2.29 8.74 -1.76
N LEU A 36 -2.30 7.60 -1.06
CA LEU A 36 -3.41 6.64 -1.11
C LEU A 36 -4.69 7.22 -0.50
N LEU A 37 -4.61 7.90 0.65
CA LEU A 37 -5.75 8.56 1.28
C LEU A 37 -6.32 9.67 0.39
N ASN A 38 -5.46 10.51 -0.17
CA ASN A 38 -5.85 11.62 -1.04
C ASN A 38 -6.46 11.17 -2.36
N SER A 39 -6.02 10.02 -2.88
CA SER A 39 -6.55 9.46 -4.13
C SER A 39 -8.04 9.15 -4.04
N ARG A 40 -8.58 8.90 -2.84
CA ARG A 40 -9.96 8.44 -2.59
C ARG A 40 -10.35 7.19 -3.38
N LYS A 41 -9.36 6.49 -3.92
CA LYS A 41 -9.57 5.26 -4.72
C LYS A 41 -9.42 3.99 -3.89
N PHE A 42 -8.86 4.10 -2.67
CA PHE A 42 -8.62 2.99 -1.75
C PHE A 42 -9.35 3.22 -0.44
N ILE A 43 -9.88 2.14 0.13
CA ILE A 43 -10.50 2.15 1.45
C ILE A 43 -9.42 1.86 2.47
N CYS A 44 -9.15 2.82 3.35
CA CYS A 44 -8.25 2.62 4.48
C CYS A 44 -9.01 1.94 5.63
N LYS A 45 -8.47 0.85 6.15
CA LYS A 45 -9.05 0.11 7.27
C LYS A 45 -8.42 0.52 8.59
N GLU A 46 -7.09 0.58 8.62
CA GLU A 46 -6.35 0.82 9.84
C GLU A 46 -5.15 1.74 9.57
N ILE A 47 -4.85 2.59 10.53
CA ILE A 47 -3.66 3.45 10.54
C ILE A 47 -2.97 3.28 11.89
N PHE A 48 -1.68 3.01 11.85
CA PHE A 48 -0.77 2.98 12.99
C PHE A 48 0.27 4.07 12.80
N ALA A 49 0.35 5.02 13.71
CA ALA A 49 1.28 6.13 13.53
C ALA A 49 1.75 6.71 14.86
N LEU A 50 2.90 7.37 14.80
CA LEU A 50 3.42 8.15 15.91
C LEU A 50 2.50 9.34 16.21
N ASN A 51 2.47 9.77 17.48
CA ASN A 51 1.64 10.87 17.94
C ASN A 51 1.84 12.16 17.13
N ASN A 52 3.09 12.53 16.84
CA ASN A 52 3.42 13.73 16.06
C ASN A 52 2.78 13.69 14.66
N TRP A 53 2.83 12.54 13.97
CA TRP A 53 2.21 12.37 12.65
C TRP A 53 0.68 12.47 12.73
N LEU A 54 0.07 11.87 13.76
CA LEU A 54 -1.39 11.94 13.98
C LEU A 54 -1.85 13.38 14.23
N GLN A 55 -1.11 14.16 15.01
CA GLN A 55 -1.44 15.56 15.28
C GLN A 55 -1.34 16.41 14.02
N GLU A 56 -0.27 16.26 13.24
CA GLU A 56 -0.07 16.98 11.98
C GLU A 56 -1.20 16.74 10.97
N HIS A 57 -1.71 15.49 10.91
CA HIS A 57 -2.72 15.07 9.94
C HIS A 57 -4.14 14.96 10.51
N SER A 58 -4.38 15.47 11.74
CA SER A 58 -5.63 15.31 12.49
C SER A 58 -6.88 15.73 11.70
N LYS A 59 -6.81 16.86 10.98
CA LYS A 59 -7.93 17.35 10.13
C LYS A 59 -8.28 16.36 9.01
N HIS A 60 -7.29 15.71 8.42
CA HIS A 60 -7.48 14.75 7.35
C HIS A 60 -8.07 13.46 7.90
N LEU A 61 -7.51 12.98 9.01
CA LEU A 61 -7.95 11.76 9.67
C LEU A 61 -9.38 11.85 10.19
N SER A 62 -9.83 13.02 10.63
CA SER A 62 -11.22 13.24 11.08
C SER A 62 -12.28 13.06 9.99
N LEU A 63 -11.88 13.07 8.72
CA LEU A 63 -12.78 12.82 7.58
C LEU A 63 -12.94 11.33 7.24
N LEU A 64 -12.11 10.47 7.83
CA LEU A 64 -12.16 9.03 7.62
C LEU A 64 -13.22 8.39 8.54
N LYS A 65 -14.32 7.91 7.94
CA LYS A 65 -15.48 7.43 8.73
C LYS A 65 -15.32 6.02 9.30
N ASP A 66 -14.65 5.12 8.54
CA ASP A 66 -14.59 3.68 8.86
C ASP A 66 -13.16 3.18 9.06
N THR A 67 -12.25 4.09 9.39
CA THR A 67 -10.84 3.79 9.59
C THR A 67 -10.51 3.76 11.07
N VAL A 68 -9.90 2.67 11.54
CA VAL A 68 -9.38 2.57 12.90
C VAL A 68 -8.02 3.25 12.95
N VAL A 69 -7.90 4.33 13.73
CA VAL A 69 -6.64 5.06 13.93
C VAL A 69 -6.08 4.72 15.30
N THR A 70 -4.87 4.21 15.33
CA THR A 70 -4.18 3.78 16.55
C THR A 70 -2.86 4.52 16.68
N GLU A 71 -2.69 5.22 17.80
CA GLU A 71 -1.38 5.73 18.18
C GLU A 71 -0.45 4.57 18.52
N ALA A 72 0.74 4.57 17.95
CA ALA A 72 1.76 3.55 18.13
C ALA A 72 3.09 4.18 18.49
N GLU A 73 3.90 3.45 19.25
CA GLU A 73 5.27 3.81 19.56
C GLU A 73 6.25 3.31 18.50
N ASP A 74 7.44 3.91 18.41
CA ASP A 74 8.47 3.51 17.44
C ASP A 74 8.75 2.00 17.44
N PHE A 75 8.87 1.41 18.63
CA PHE A 75 9.13 -0.04 18.73
C PHE A 75 7.94 -0.91 18.28
N GLU A 76 6.73 -0.39 18.30
CA GLU A 76 5.54 -1.09 17.80
C GLU A 76 5.49 -1.03 16.27
N LEU A 77 5.74 0.15 15.70
CA LEU A 77 5.87 0.32 14.25
C LEU A 77 7.00 -0.54 13.70
N GLN A 78 8.16 -0.57 14.37
CA GLN A 78 9.28 -1.42 13.96
C GLN A 78 8.93 -2.91 13.92
N LYS A 79 8.02 -3.38 14.79
CA LYS A 79 7.57 -4.78 14.78
C LYS A 79 6.66 -5.11 13.61
N ILE A 80 5.85 -4.18 13.13
CA ILE A 80 4.88 -4.42 12.05
C ILE A 80 5.42 -4.02 10.67
N SER A 81 6.50 -3.25 10.63
CA SER A 81 7.16 -2.80 9.40
C SER A 81 7.85 -3.95 8.68
N SER A 82 7.88 -3.88 7.35
CA SER A 82 8.71 -4.72 6.48
C SER A 82 10.10 -4.10 6.23
N LEU A 83 10.30 -2.85 6.62
CA LEU A 83 11.52 -2.09 6.38
C LEU A 83 12.52 -2.27 7.51
N SER A 84 13.81 -2.10 7.19
CA SER A 84 14.89 -2.12 8.21
C SER A 84 14.73 -1.03 9.26
N THR A 85 14.16 0.11 8.88
CA THR A 85 13.78 1.21 9.77
C THR A 85 12.35 1.61 9.48
N ALA A 86 11.48 1.48 10.47
CA ALA A 86 10.08 1.83 10.33
C ALA A 86 9.89 3.34 10.09
N HIS A 87 8.89 3.67 9.33
CA HIS A 87 8.44 5.05 9.17
C HIS A 87 7.45 5.46 10.27
N ALA A 88 7.19 6.76 10.37
CA ALA A 88 6.26 7.33 11.36
C ALA A 88 4.80 6.87 11.20
N VAL A 89 4.46 6.20 10.11
CA VAL A 89 3.12 5.69 9.81
C VAL A 89 3.16 4.44 8.95
N LEU A 90 2.25 3.51 9.29
CA LEU A 90 1.89 2.33 8.50
C LEU A 90 0.37 2.27 8.44
N ALA A 91 -0.18 1.96 7.27
CA ALA A 91 -1.62 1.83 7.09
C ALA A 91 -2.01 0.57 6.32
N VAL A 92 -3.19 0.05 6.62
CA VAL A 92 -3.78 -1.12 5.96
C VAL A 92 -4.92 -0.66 5.06
N PHE A 93 -4.86 -1.03 3.80
CA PHE A 93 -5.84 -0.68 2.78
C PHE A 93 -6.48 -1.91 2.16
N GLU A 94 -7.71 -1.76 1.65
CA GLU A 94 -8.31 -2.77 0.78
C GLU A 94 -7.69 -2.75 -0.61
N LYS A 95 -7.40 -3.94 -1.15
CA LYS A 95 -7.02 -4.11 -2.55
C LYS A 95 -8.20 -3.72 -3.45
N ARG A 96 -7.94 -2.94 -4.48
CA ARG A 96 -8.95 -2.69 -5.49
C ARG A 96 -9.22 -3.95 -6.30
N LYS A 97 -10.50 -4.24 -6.52
CA LYS A 97 -10.88 -5.15 -7.60
C LYS A 97 -10.61 -4.42 -8.92
N PRO A 98 -9.79 -4.99 -9.79
CA PRO A 98 -9.51 -4.32 -11.06
C PRO A 98 -10.79 -4.24 -11.89
N ASP A 99 -11.15 -3.04 -12.30
CA ASP A 99 -12.16 -2.82 -13.34
C ASP A 99 -11.41 -2.75 -14.67
N TYR A 100 -11.21 -3.92 -15.27
CA TYR A 100 -10.42 -4.03 -16.49
C TYR A 100 -11.26 -3.64 -17.70
N LYS A 101 -11.28 -2.38 -18.02
CA LYS A 101 -11.49 -1.92 -19.39
C LYS A 101 -10.14 -1.47 -19.95
N ILE A 102 -9.40 -2.37 -20.56
CA ILE A 102 -8.18 -2.00 -21.28
C ILE A 102 -8.61 -1.33 -22.58
N GLU A 103 -8.62 -0.01 -22.60
CA GLU A 103 -8.72 0.74 -23.85
C GLU A 103 -7.37 0.72 -24.54
N THR A 104 -7.23 -0.11 -25.54
CA THR A 104 -5.98 -0.24 -26.30
C THR A 104 -5.94 0.63 -27.56
N ALA A 105 -7.07 1.17 -27.99
CA ALA A 105 -7.14 1.99 -29.20
C ALA A 105 -6.30 3.26 -29.02
N PHE A 106 -5.27 3.40 -29.84
CA PHE A 106 -4.34 4.56 -29.86
C PHE A 106 -3.54 4.79 -28.57
N LYS A 107 -3.42 3.79 -27.68
CA LYS A 107 -2.67 3.88 -26.44
C LYS A 107 -1.54 2.86 -26.40
N ILE A 108 -0.40 3.26 -25.81
CA ILE A 108 0.70 2.34 -25.54
C ILE A 108 0.33 1.48 -24.35
N THR A 109 0.51 0.16 -24.49
CA THR A 109 0.38 -0.80 -23.41
C THR A 109 1.73 -1.47 -23.17
N LEU A 110 2.25 -1.42 -21.96
CA LEU A 110 3.43 -2.18 -21.58
C LEU A 110 3.01 -3.59 -21.17
N VAL A 111 3.69 -4.58 -21.72
CA VAL A 111 3.53 -5.98 -21.29
C VAL A 111 4.83 -6.40 -20.63
N LEU A 112 4.75 -6.78 -19.36
CA LEU A 112 5.88 -7.18 -18.55
C LEU A 112 5.81 -8.67 -18.26
N ASP A 113 6.87 -9.37 -18.58
CA ASP A 113 6.96 -10.80 -18.30
C ASP A 113 8.07 -11.09 -17.28
N THR A 114 7.69 -11.77 -16.19
CA THR A 114 8.61 -12.29 -15.18
C THR A 114 9.52 -11.24 -14.52
N ILE A 115 9.00 -10.03 -14.28
CA ILE A 115 9.68 -9.00 -13.51
C ILE A 115 9.53 -9.34 -12.01
N GLN A 116 10.47 -10.09 -11.47
CA GLN A 116 10.37 -10.66 -10.10
C GLN A 116 10.78 -9.68 -8.99
N ASP A 117 11.64 -8.72 -9.29
CA ASP A 117 12.08 -7.73 -8.30
C ASP A 117 11.05 -6.61 -8.13
N PRO A 118 10.51 -6.38 -6.90
CA PRO A 118 9.52 -5.33 -6.66
C PRO A 118 10.05 -3.91 -6.94
N GLY A 119 11.33 -3.68 -6.69
CA GLY A 119 11.98 -2.39 -6.95
C GLY A 119 12.03 -2.08 -8.44
N ASN A 120 12.35 -3.08 -9.26
CA ASN A 120 12.34 -2.94 -10.72
C ASN A 120 10.93 -2.72 -11.23
N LEU A 121 9.95 -3.48 -10.76
CA LEU A 121 8.55 -3.29 -11.13
C LEU A 121 8.07 -1.87 -10.76
N GLY A 122 8.34 -1.42 -9.54
CA GLY A 122 7.98 -0.08 -9.10
C GLY A 122 8.67 1.03 -9.91
N THR A 123 9.90 0.80 -10.35
CA THR A 123 10.62 1.73 -11.24
C THR A 123 9.96 1.82 -12.60
N ILE A 124 9.61 0.68 -13.19
CA ILE A 124 8.91 0.62 -14.49
C ILE A 124 7.55 1.33 -14.40
N ILE A 125 6.77 1.08 -13.34
CA ILE A 125 5.49 1.75 -13.12
C ILE A 125 5.66 3.27 -13.04
N ARG A 126 6.65 3.78 -12.32
CA ARG A 126 6.93 5.23 -12.25
C ARG A 126 7.35 5.82 -13.57
N ILE A 127 8.16 5.11 -14.37
CA ILE A 127 8.54 5.54 -15.72
C ILE A 127 7.31 5.58 -16.60
N ALA A 128 6.47 4.57 -16.57
CA ALA A 128 5.23 4.50 -17.33
C ALA A 128 4.30 5.68 -17.02
N ASP A 129 4.11 5.98 -15.74
CA ASP A 129 3.32 7.12 -15.27
C ASP A 129 3.90 8.45 -15.78
N TRP A 130 5.24 8.62 -15.70
CA TRP A 130 5.93 9.81 -16.18
C TRP A 130 5.71 10.07 -17.68
N PHE A 131 5.68 9.01 -18.49
CA PHE A 131 5.44 9.10 -19.95
C PHE A 131 3.98 8.99 -20.33
N GLY A 132 3.04 8.97 -19.38
CA GLY A 132 1.60 8.89 -19.65
C GLY A 132 1.15 7.56 -20.21
N ILE A 133 1.87 6.46 -19.92
CA ILE A 133 1.46 5.11 -20.31
C ILE A 133 0.41 4.63 -19.32
N GLU A 134 -0.83 4.47 -19.78
CA GLU A 134 -1.97 4.16 -18.91
C GLU A 134 -2.13 2.68 -18.61
N ASN A 135 -1.60 1.79 -19.48
CA ASN A 135 -1.83 0.35 -19.37
C ASN A 135 -0.51 -0.39 -19.14
N ILE A 136 -0.46 -1.16 -18.04
CA ILE A 136 0.61 -2.11 -17.77
C ILE A 136 -0.02 -3.47 -17.52
N VAL A 137 0.38 -4.47 -18.28
CA VAL A 137 -0.04 -5.87 -18.14
C VAL A 137 1.16 -6.67 -17.63
N CYS A 138 1.00 -7.33 -16.51
CA CYS A 138 2.03 -8.17 -15.90
C CYS A 138 1.65 -9.64 -16.03
N SER A 139 2.62 -10.48 -16.38
CA SER A 139 2.44 -11.94 -16.28
C SER A 139 2.34 -12.37 -14.82
N THR A 140 1.85 -13.58 -14.58
CA THR A 140 1.74 -14.15 -13.23
C THR A 140 3.08 -14.35 -12.53
N GLY A 141 4.19 -14.33 -13.29
CA GLY A 141 5.56 -14.41 -12.78
C GLY A 141 6.13 -13.07 -12.30
N CYS A 142 5.41 -11.96 -12.47
CA CYS A 142 5.86 -10.67 -11.96
C CYS A 142 5.66 -10.53 -10.45
N ALA A 143 6.44 -9.62 -9.85
CA ALA A 143 6.23 -9.19 -8.46
C ALA A 143 4.80 -8.68 -8.25
N ASP A 144 4.30 -8.82 -7.03
CA ASP A 144 2.98 -8.33 -6.67
C ASP A 144 3.01 -6.79 -6.54
N MET A 145 2.11 -6.11 -7.23
CA MET A 145 1.99 -4.64 -7.19
C MET A 145 1.62 -4.10 -5.80
N TYR A 146 1.09 -4.95 -4.91
CA TYR A 146 0.77 -4.63 -3.52
C TYR A 146 1.85 -5.09 -2.53
N ASN A 147 3.06 -5.37 -3.03
CA ASN A 147 4.19 -5.67 -2.14
C ASN A 147 4.59 -4.40 -1.38
N ALA A 148 4.79 -4.53 -0.04
CA ALA A 148 5.23 -3.43 0.83
C ALA A 148 6.71 -3.15 0.63
#